data_a49ee309a2f6fff8cc54f7ac57ca7fc1
#
_entry.id   a49ee309a2f6fff8cc54f7ac57ca7fc1
#
_cell.length_a   1.000
_cell.length_b   1.000
_cell.length_c   1.000
_cell.angle_alpha   90.00
_cell.angle_beta   90.00
_cell.angle_gamma   90.00
#
_symmetry.space_group_name_H-M   'P 1'
#
loop_
_entity.id
_entity.type
_entity.pdbx_description
1 polymer ?
#
loop_
_entity_poly.entity_id
_entity_poly.type
_entity_poly.pdbx_seq_one_letter_code
_entity_poly.pdbx_strand_id
1 'polypeptide(L)'
;MVDAQRPWKGPILDNHFHLNRNGRFLDAAKDFKNVGGTHLVLVHCPDFSSPPTSLSEHRETYADTIAMANEVRKEHDLHVRVVLGPHPAAFAHQFIKWMEEDGDKGIERACENYRNSIDAALEFVQEGQA
;
A
#
# COMPACT_ATOMS: atom_id res chain seq x y z
N MET A 1 -39.79 -15.56 -13.81
CA MET A 1 -38.85 -14.63 -14.46
C MET A 1 -38.11 -13.93 -13.35
N VAL A 2 -36.83 -14.18 -13.25
CA VAL A 2 -35.98 -13.43 -12.31
C VAL A 2 -35.89 -12.03 -12.90
N ASP A 3 -36.46 -11.04 -12.18
CA ASP A 3 -36.35 -9.63 -12.54
C ASP A 3 -34.87 -9.32 -12.70
N ALA A 4 -34.43 -9.01 -13.90
CA ALA A 4 -33.03 -8.67 -14.15
C ALA A 4 -32.74 -7.42 -13.30
N GLN A 5 -32.11 -7.63 -12.16
CA GLN A 5 -31.75 -6.56 -11.22
C GLN A 5 -31.08 -5.45 -12.05
N ARG A 6 -31.65 -4.26 -12.01
CA ARG A 6 -31.03 -3.11 -12.65
C ARG A 6 -29.62 -2.99 -12.16
N PRO A 7 -28.62 -2.96 -13.05
CA PRO A 7 -27.24 -2.86 -12.61
C PRO A 7 -27.09 -1.63 -11.69
N TRP A 8 -26.35 -1.80 -10.61
CA TRP A 8 -26.05 -0.71 -9.70
C TRP A 8 -25.43 0.48 -10.47
N LYS A 9 -25.94 1.68 -10.24
CA LYS A 9 -25.47 2.91 -10.93
C LYS A 9 -24.74 3.88 -9.98
N GLY A 10 -24.66 3.53 -8.71
CA GLY A 10 -23.95 4.33 -7.72
C GLY A 10 -22.43 4.08 -7.71
N PRO A 11 -21.70 4.76 -6.81
CA PRO A 11 -20.27 4.56 -6.66
C PRO A 11 -19.96 3.14 -6.16
N ILE A 12 -18.87 2.58 -6.67
CA ILE A 12 -18.30 1.29 -6.23
C ILE A 12 -16.89 1.56 -5.71
N LEU A 13 -16.67 1.21 -4.45
CA LEU A 13 -15.40 1.35 -3.75
C LEU A 13 -14.76 -0.01 -3.50
N ASP A 14 -13.50 -0.17 -3.88
CA ASP A 14 -12.61 -1.17 -3.30
C ASP A 14 -11.78 -0.50 -2.19
N ASN A 15 -11.99 -0.93 -0.95
CA ASN A 15 -11.37 -0.32 0.22
C ASN A 15 -10.00 -0.93 0.59
N HIS A 16 -9.50 -1.89 -0.18
CA HIS A 16 -8.22 -2.54 0.08
C HIS A 16 -7.58 -3.06 -1.21
N PHE A 17 -7.12 -2.14 -2.04
CA PHE A 17 -6.52 -2.44 -3.34
C PHE A 17 -5.00 -2.37 -3.26
N HIS A 18 -4.32 -3.33 -3.88
CA HIS A 18 -2.87 -3.33 -4.01
C HIS A 18 -2.46 -3.16 -5.47
N LEU A 19 -1.40 -2.41 -5.71
CA LEU A 19 -0.74 -2.29 -7.00
C LEU A 19 0.68 -2.82 -6.92
N ASN A 20 1.15 -3.43 -7.99
CA ASN A 20 2.52 -3.91 -8.12
C ASN A 20 3.03 -3.57 -9.52
N ARG A 21 4.12 -2.80 -9.61
CA ARG A 21 4.74 -2.40 -10.88
C ARG A 21 5.21 -3.61 -11.72
N ASN A 22 5.62 -4.69 -11.06
CA ASN A 22 6.04 -5.94 -11.71
C ASN A 22 4.88 -6.90 -11.99
N GLY A 23 3.65 -6.52 -11.61
CA GLY A 23 2.42 -7.26 -11.87
C GLY A 23 1.55 -6.57 -12.92
N ARG A 24 0.23 -6.59 -12.68
CA ARG A 24 -0.73 -5.99 -13.62
C ARG A 24 -0.83 -4.47 -13.52
N PHE A 25 -0.39 -3.87 -12.45
CA PHE A 25 -0.29 -2.43 -12.21
C PHE A 25 -1.51 -1.62 -12.75
N LEU A 26 -1.30 -0.79 -13.79
CA LEU A 26 -2.38 0.02 -14.39
C LEU A 26 -3.50 -0.81 -15.03
N ASP A 27 -3.19 -2.00 -15.54
CA ASP A 27 -4.21 -2.89 -16.07
C ASP A 27 -5.17 -3.41 -15.00
N ALA A 28 -4.71 -3.61 -13.77
CA ALA A 28 -5.59 -3.99 -12.67
C ALA A 28 -6.59 -2.87 -12.34
N ALA A 29 -6.13 -1.62 -12.30
CA ALA A 29 -7.00 -0.46 -12.10
C ALA A 29 -7.98 -0.27 -13.26
N LYS A 30 -7.52 -0.48 -14.49
CA LYS A 30 -8.37 -0.47 -15.70
C LYS A 30 -9.48 -1.50 -15.65
N ASP A 31 -9.16 -2.74 -15.26
CA ASP A 31 -10.15 -3.80 -15.12
C ASP A 31 -11.20 -3.47 -14.06
N PHE A 32 -10.77 -2.95 -12.91
CA PHE A 32 -11.69 -2.49 -11.88
C PHE A 32 -12.63 -1.40 -12.41
N LYS A 33 -12.12 -0.42 -13.14
CA LYS A 33 -12.95 0.60 -13.78
C LYS A 33 -13.93 0.00 -14.80
N ASN A 34 -13.48 -0.96 -15.62
CA ASN A 34 -14.30 -1.58 -16.66
C ASN A 34 -15.51 -2.35 -16.10
N VAL A 35 -15.41 -2.85 -14.87
CA VAL A 35 -16.54 -3.52 -14.19
C VAL A 35 -17.40 -2.54 -13.37
N GLY A 36 -17.16 -1.23 -13.47
CA GLY A 36 -17.96 -0.18 -12.84
C GLY A 36 -17.35 0.41 -11.57
N GLY A 37 -16.12 0.06 -11.22
CA GLY A 37 -15.37 0.64 -10.12
C GLY A 37 -15.14 2.14 -10.29
N THR A 38 -15.25 2.89 -9.21
CA THR A 38 -15.14 4.37 -9.22
C THR A 38 -14.16 4.89 -8.19
N HIS A 39 -13.96 4.18 -7.08
CA HIS A 39 -13.15 4.60 -5.94
C HIS A 39 -12.23 3.47 -5.50
N LEU A 40 -10.97 3.79 -5.22
CA LEU A 40 -9.97 2.88 -4.68
C LEU A 40 -9.39 3.44 -3.39
N VAL A 41 -9.16 2.57 -2.40
CA VAL A 41 -8.20 2.80 -1.34
C VAL A 41 -6.97 1.96 -1.67
N LEU A 42 -5.91 2.61 -2.16
CA LEU A 42 -4.63 1.97 -2.43
C LEU A 42 -3.87 1.79 -1.12
N VAL A 43 -3.72 0.55 -0.71
CA VAL A 43 -3.00 0.18 0.51
C VAL A 43 -1.58 -0.21 0.13
N HIS A 44 -0.59 0.40 0.79
CA HIS A 44 0.81 0.05 0.59
C HIS A 44 1.05 -1.43 0.86
N CYS A 45 1.77 -2.10 -0.03
CA CYS A 45 2.22 -3.47 0.14
C CYS A 45 3.74 -3.52 -0.05
N PRO A 46 4.51 -3.94 0.96
CA PRO A 46 5.96 -4.01 0.86
C PRO A 46 6.39 -5.14 -0.08
N ASP A 47 7.60 -5.00 -0.62
CA ASP A 47 8.30 -6.14 -1.21
C ASP A 47 8.84 -7.03 -0.08
N PHE A 48 8.23 -8.20 0.11
CA PHE A 48 8.64 -9.15 1.14
C PHE A 48 10.00 -9.78 0.90
N SER A 49 10.51 -9.73 -0.34
CA SER A 49 11.85 -10.24 -0.68
C SER A 49 12.96 -9.25 -0.29
N SER A 50 12.63 -7.96 -0.23
CA SER A 50 13.55 -6.88 0.11
C SER A 50 12.85 -5.79 0.94
N PRO A 51 12.44 -6.11 2.18
CA PRO A 51 11.71 -5.15 3.01
C PRO A 51 12.63 -3.99 3.44
N PRO A 52 12.10 -2.77 3.54
CA PRO A 52 12.85 -1.61 4.01
C PRO A 52 13.44 -1.82 5.41
N THR A 53 14.65 -1.33 5.63
CA THR A 53 15.38 -1.47 6.89
C THR A 53 15.82 -0.13 7.49
N SER A 54 15.47 0.99 6.87
CA SER A 54 15.79 2.34 7.32
C SER A 54 14.66 3.32 7.02
N LEU A 55 14.67 4.46 7.71
CA LEU A 55 13.71 5.55 7.47
C LEU A 55 13.72 6.01 6.01
N SER A 56 14.90 6.14 5.39
CA SER A 56 15.03 6.54 3.98
C SER A 56 14.37 5.53 3.03
N GLU A 57 14.63 4.24 3.25
CA GLU A 57 14.03 3.19 2.43
C GLU A 57 12.51 3.12 2.57
N HIS A 58 11.98 3.34 3.79
CA HIS A 58 10.53 3.45 3.99
C HIS A 58 9.95 4.65 3.23
N ARG A 59 10.60 5.82 3.28
CA ARG A 59 10.19 7.00 2.50
C ARG A 59 10.15 6.71 0.99
N GLU A 60 11.16 6.04 0.46
CA GLU A 60 11.23 5.70 -0.96
C GLU A 60 10.08 4.77 -1.37
N THR A 61 9.80 3.72 -0.60
CA THR A 61 8.71 2.79 -0.90
C THR A 61 7.34 3.44 -0.80
N TYR A 62 7.13 4.33 0.18
CA TYR A 62 5.88 5.07 0.31
C TYR A 62 5.71 6.11 -0.78
N ALA A 63 6.79 6.81 -1.17
CA ALA A 63 6.77 7.72 -2.31
C ALA A 63 6.38 7.00 -3.60
N ASP A 64 6.86 5.78 -3.82
CA ASP A 64 6.47 4.98 -4.98
C ASP A 64 4.99 4.59 -4.94
N THR A 65 4.44 4.25 -3.77
CA THR A 65 2.99 4.00 -3.61
C THR A 65 2.17 5.24 -3.96
N ILE A 66 2.59 6.43 -3.52
CA ILE A 66 1.95 7.70 -3.90
C ILE A 66 2.06 7.94 -5.41
N ALA A 67 3.22 7.68 -6.00
CA ALA A 67 3.42 7.81 -7.44
C ALA A 67 2.48 6.88 -8.23
N MET A 68 2.34 5.62 -7.82
CA MET A 68 1.39 4.68 -8.42
C MET A 68 -0.05 5.18 -8.34
N ALA A 69 -0.48 5.74 -7.21
CA ALA A 69 -1.81 6.32 -7.07
C ALA A 69 -2.02 7.50 -8.04
N ASN A 70 -1.01 8.34 -8.23
CA ASN A 70 -1.08 9.47 -9.16
C ASN A 70 -1.15 9.01 -10.61
N GLU A 71 -0.42 7.96 -10.98
CA GLU A 71 -0.51 7.34 -12.31
C GLU A 71 -1.91 6.79 -12.57
N VAL A 72 -2.52 6.09 -11.60
CA VAL A 72 -3.90 5.58 -11.73
C VAL A 72 -4.90 6.72 -11.92
N ARG A 73 -4.80 7.79 -11.12
CA ARG A 73 -5.67 8.97 -11.24
C ARG A 73 -5.59 9.60 -12.64
N LYS A 74 -4.36 9.70 -13.17
CA LYS A 74 -4.11 10.27 -14.48
C LYS A 74 -4.66 9.42 -15.63
N GLU A 75 -4.46 8.10 -15.56
CA GLU A 75 -4.75 7.21 -16.69
C GLU A 75 -6.21 6.71 -16.71
N HIS A 76 -6.87 6.61 -15.56
CA HIS A 76 -8.12 5.85 -15.45
C HIS A 76 -9.30 6.62 -14.85
N ASP A 77 -9.19 7.90 -14.55
CA ASP A 77 -10.30 8.69 -13.95
C ASP A 77 -10.97 7.93 -12.78
N LEU A 78 -10.16 7.49 -11.83
CA LEU A 78 -10.55 6.86 -10.59
C LEU A 78 -10.25 7.78 -9.41
N HIS A 79 -11.17 7.81 -8.45
CA HIS A 79 -10.90 8.44 -7.16
C HIS A 79 -10.01 7.50 -6.34
N VAL A 80 -8.79 7.92 -6.04
CA VAL A 80 -7.82 7.10 -5.28
C VAL A 80 -7.46 7.80 -3.99
N ARG A 81 -7.59 7.07 -2.87
CA ARG A 81 -6.98 7.43 -1.58
C ARG A 81 -5.86 6.46 -1.29
N VAL A 82 -4.90 6.88 -0.50
CA VAL A 82 -3.72 6.07 -0.17
C VAL A 82 -3.67 5.82 1.32
N VAL A 83 -3.34 4.59 1.69
CA VAL A 83 -3.05 4.18 3.06
C VAL A 83 -1.62 3.67 3.12
N LEU A 84 -0.83 4.27 4.01
CA LEU A 84 0.56 3.94 4.27
C LEU A 84 0.72 3.42 5.70
N GLY A 85 1.67 2.54 5.90
CA GLY A 85 2.01 2.02 7.22
C GLY A 85 2.78 0.71 7.15
N PRO A 86 3.35 0.25 8.28
CA PRO A 86 4.06 -1.01 8.35
C PRO A 86 3.12 -2.19 8.13
N HIS A 87 3.59 -3.16 7.37
CA HIS A 87 2.86 -4.42 7.19
C HIS A 87 3.18 -5.39 8.34
N PRO A 88 2.17 -5.93 9.06
CA PRO A 88 2.41 -6.77 10.24
C PRO A 88 3.29 -7.99 9.97
N ALA A 89 3.08 -8.67 8.84
CA ALA A 89 3.87 -9.86 8.48
C ALA A 89 5.33 -9.49 8.17
N ALA A 90 5.59 -8.37 7.48
CA ALA A 90 6.96 -7.92 7.21
C ALA A 90 7.70 -7.60 8.52
N PHE A 91 7.03 -6.95 9.47
CA PHE A 91 7.60 -6.70 10.80
C PHE A 91 7.89 -8.00 11.55
N ALA A 92 6.93 -8.92 11.60
CA ALA A 92 7.10 -10.19 12.32
C ALA A 92 8.29 -11.00 11.75
N HIS A 93 8.44 -11.06 10.43
CA HIS A 93 9.56 -11.75 9.78
C HIS A 93 10.91 -11.08 10.12
N GLN A 94 11.01 -9.75 10.05
CA GLN A 94 12.23 -9.03 10.43
C GLN A 94 12.55 -9.19 11.91
N PHE A 95 11.55 -9.11 12.78
CA PHE A 95 11.71 -9.28 14.21
C PHE A 95 12.32 -10.64 14.56
N ILE A 96 11.75 -11.73 14.04
CA ILE A 96 12.23 -13.09 14.27
C ILE A 96 13.67 -13.23 13.74
N LYS A 97 13.90 -12.82 12.49
CA LYS A 97 15.21 -12.93 11.85
C LYS A 97 16.30 -12.21 12.65
N TRP A 98 16.07 -10.95 13.01
CA TRP A 98 17.08 -10.16 13.70
C TRP A 98 17.26 -10.56 15.16
N MET A 99 16.20 -11.04 15.81
CA MET A 99 16.30 -11.65 17.14
C MET A 99 17.17 -12.92 17.12
N GLU A 100 17.02 -13.77 16.11
CA GLU A 100 17.84 -14.98 15.94
C GLU A 100 19.30 -14.66 15.62
N GLU A 101 19.57 -13.58 14.87
CA GLU A 101 20.90 -13.13 14.50
C GLU A 101 21.66 -12.45 15.68
N ASP A 102 21.01 -11.55 16.42
CA ASP A 102 21.64 -10.62 17.36
C ASP A 102 20.97 -10.54 18.75
N GLY A 103 20.00 -11.41 19.07
CA GLY A 103 19.28 -11.41 20.34
C GLY A 103 18.59 -10.09 20.65
N ASP A 104 18.80 -9.53 21.84
CA ASP A 104 18.15 -8.28 22.29
C ASP A 104 18.44 -7.09 21.38
N LYS A 105 19.65 -6.99 20.82
CA LYS A 105 19.99 -5.92 19.85
C LYS A 105 19.19 -6.06 18.55
N GLY A 106 18.95 -7.28 18.10
CA GLY A 106 18.09 -7.55 16.96
C GLY A 106 16.64 -7.14 17.19
N ILE A 107 16.13 -7.37 18.41
CA ILE A 107 14.81 -6.91 18.84
C ILE A 107 14.72 -5.38 18.82
N GLU A 108 15.69 -4.70 19.42
CA GLU A 108 15.73 -3.23 19.43
C GLU A 108 15.75 -2.66 18.01
N ARG A 109 16.58 -3.23 17.13
CA ARG A 109 16.67 -2.85 15.72
C ARG A 109 15.32 -3.04 14.98
N ALA A 110 14.62 -4.13 15.22
CA ALA A 110 13.33 -4.39 14.60
C ALA A 110 12.27 -3.38 15.08
N CYS A 111 12.25 -3.08 16.37
CA CYS A 111 11.34 -2.07 16.93
C CYS A 111 11.65 -0.67 16.42
N GLU A 112 12.92 -0.30 16.27
CA GLU A 112 13.32 0.98 15.67
C GLU A 112 12.88 1.07 14.20
N ASN A 113 13.12 0.03 13.41
CA ASN A 113 12.67 -0.01 12.01
C ASN A 113 11.14 0.10 11.88
N TYR A 114 10.39 -0.51 12.79
CA TYR A 114 8.93 -0.36 12.84
C TYR A 114 8.51 1.09 13.10
N ARG A 115 9.16 1.78 14.07
CA ARG A 115 8.93 3.21 14.33
C ARG A 115 9.27 4.07 13.12
N ASN A 116 10.41 3.82 12.47
CA ASN A 116 10.82 4.51 11.25
C ASN A 116 9.77 4.39 10.13
N SER A 117 9.14 3.23 10.01
CA SER A 117 8.05 3.00 9.06
C SER A 117 6.83 3.89 9.37
N ILE A 118 6.45 4.01 10.65
CA ILE A 118 5.35 4.88 11.09
C ILE A 118 5.71 6.34 10.84
N ASP A 119 6.91 6.77 11.22
CA ASP A 119 7.36 8.16 11.05
C ASP A 119 7.37 8.55 9.57
N ALA A 120 7.88 7.69 8.69
CA ALA A 120 7.83 7.92 7.26
C ALA A 120 6.39 8.04 6.72
N ALA A 121 5.47 7.19 7.18
CA ALA A 121 4.06 7.27 6.77
C ALA A 121 3.40 8.59 7.23
N LEU A 122 3.68 9.02 8.46
CA LEU A 122 3.13 10.26 9.01
C LEU A 122 3.58 11.51 8.23
N GLU A 123 4.79 11.53 7.69
CA GLU A 123 5.26 12.63 6.84
C GLU A 123 4.32 12.83 5.64
N PHE A 124 3.97 11.76 4.92
CA PHE A 124 3.06 11.83 3.77
C PHE A 124 1.62 12.18 4.17
N VAL A 125 1.15 11.70 5.33
CA VAL A 125 -0.18 12.08 5.86
C VAL A 125 -0.22 13.57 6.20
N GLN A 126 0.82 14.11 6.83
CA GLN A 126 0.92 15.55 7.15
C GLN A 126 0.97 16.43 5.90
N GLU A 127 1.54 15.94 4.82
CA GLU A 127 1.56 16.61 3.52
C GLU A 127 0.24 16.43 2.73
N GLY A 128 -0.73 15.69 3.26
CA GLY A 128 -2.01 15.45 2.60
C GLY A 128 -1.96 14.49 1.41
N GLN A 129 -0.92 13.65 1.31
CA GLN A 129 -0.73 12.70 0.22
C GLN A 129 -1.29 11.29 0.53
N ALA A 130 -1.55 11.00 1.80
CA ALA A 130 -2.09 9.73 2.28
C ALA A 130 -3.14 9.94 3.37
#